data_4a4ecaa36b6bfb55a450a24793bbc1a2
#
_entry.id   4a4ecaa36b6bfb55a450a24793bbc1a2
#
_cell.length_a   1.000
_cell.length_b   1.000
_cell.length_c   1.000
_cell.angle_alpha   90.00
_cell.angle_beta   90.00
_cell.angle_gamma   90.00
#
_symmetry.space_group_name_H-M   'P 1'
#
loop_
_entity.id
_entity.type
_entity.pdbx_description
1 polymer ?
#
loop_
_entity_poly.entity_id
_entity_poly.type
_entity_poly.pdbx_seq_one_letter_code
_entity_poly.pdbx_strand_id
1 'polypeptide(L)'
;LVLPCVLVSNAFAADREHTLKVYNWADYIDMNVLNGFPAWYYEQTGEQVEVLYQTFDINESMLTEIEIGQEDYDVICPSEYIIERMLRNKLLQPINKNFGNTPDYTKLVSPFAVDKFQQMAPDTNTCVADYTVGYMWGTTGILYNTALVNKEEILSLGGLQNEKFAGKVFMKDAFRDIYSVVVLYAYREEIARGEVSRDELVANVTDERIARVEEFLTNMKNNVAGWEVDFGKEEMTKGKAWLNLSWSGDAQWAIDEAAEVGVNLEYFVPKEGSNVWFDGWCIPIYAKNTK
;
A
#
# COMPACT_ATOMS: atom_id res chain seq x y z
N LEU A 1 -42.30 -36.71 -23.85
CA LEU A 1 -42.13 -36.06 -22.50
C LEU A 1 -40.66 -36.11 -22.15
N VAL A 2 -39.94 -34.99 -22.30
CA VAL A 2 -38.57 -34.81 -21.84
C VAL A 2 -38.67 -34.02 -20.54
N LEU A 3 -38.39 -34.68 -19.40
CA LEU A 3 -38.23 -33.99 -18.12
C LEU A 3 -36.95 -33.13 -18.19
N PRO A 4 -37.00 -31.84 -17.82
CA PRO A 4 -35.79 -31.09 -17.61
C PRO A 4 -35.13 -31.54 -16.32
N CYS A 5 -33.88 -32.00 -16.41
CA CYS A 5 -33.00 -32.23 -15.26
C CYS A 5 -32.64 -30.86 -14.68
N VAL A 6 -33.34 -30.42 -13.64
CA VAL A 6 -32.95 -29.25 -12.85
C VAL A 6 -31.75 -29.66 -12.02
N LEU A 7 -30.55 -29.27 -12.50
CA LEU A 7 -29.35 -29.23 -11.67
C LEU A 7 -29.58 -28.15 -10.61
N VAL A 8 -30.04 -28.56 -9.43
CA VAL A 8 -29.98 -27.74 -8.21
C VAL A 8 -28.49 -27.68 -7.84
N SER A 9 -27.79 -26.65 -8.27
CA SER A 9 -26.52 -26.28 -7.65
C SER A 9 -26.87 -25.87 -6.23
N ASN A 10 -26.64 -26.74 -5.27
CA ASN A 10 -26.55 -26.33 -3.88
C ASN A 10 -25.32 -25.40 -3.77
N ALA A 11 -25.56 -24.10 -3.89
CA ALA A 11 -24.63 -23.12 -3.39
C ALA A 11 -24.67 -23.28 -1.86
N PHE A 12 -23.77 -24.06 -1.32
CA PHE A 12 -23.43 -23.97 0.09
C PHE A 12 -22.93 -22.55 0.29
N ALA A 13 -23.72 -21.69 0.91
CA ALA A 13 -23.16 -20.51 1.55
C ALA A 13 -22.20 -21.06 2.60
N ALA A 14 -20.90 -20.90 2.40
CA ALA A 14 -19.92 -21.32 3.39
C ALA A 14 -20.26 -20.59 4.69
N ASP A 15 -20.32 -21.33 5.78
CA ASP A 15 -20.50 -20.72 7.09
C ASP A 15 -19.22 -19.94 7.48
N ARG A 16 -19.29 -19.13 8.51
CA ARG A 16 -18.15 -18.29 8.93
C ARG A 16 -16.90 -19.10 9.31
N GLU A 17 -17.08 -20.35 9.77
CA GLU A 17 -15.96 -21.24 10.15
C GLU A 17 -15.15 -21.71 8.94
N HIS A 18 -15.80 -21.79 7.77
CA HIS A 18 -15.16 -22.21 6.51
C HIS A 18 -14.93 -21.03 5.54
N THR A 19 -15.05 -19.79 6.00
CA THR A 19 -14.83 -18.60 5.20
C THR A 19 -13.59 -17.84 5.68
N LEU A 20 -12.54 -17.78 4.86
CA LEU A 20 -11.38 -16.91 5.09
C LEU A 20 -11.68 -15.50 4.57
N LYS A 21 -11.82 -14.53 5.46
CA LYS A 21 -12.05 -13.12 5.11
C LYS A 21 -10.71 -12.40 5.01
N VAL A 22 -10.37 -11.97 3.80
CA VAL A 22 -9.12 -11.26 3.48
C VAL A 22 -9.44 -9.81 3.12
N TYR A 23 -8.73 -8.86 3.71
CA TYR A 23 -8.88 -7.43 3.46
C TYR A 23 -7.54 -6.83 3.06
N ASN A 24 -7.42 -6.39 1.82
CA ASN A 24 -6.16 -5.96 1.20
C ASN A 24 -6.36 -4.68 0.37
N TRP A 25 -5.29 -4.15 -0.16
CA TRP A 25 -5.31 -3.07 -1.15
C TRP A 25 -5.92 -3.54 -2.48
N ALA A 26 -6.50 -2.61 -3.24
CA ALA A 26 -6.92 -2.87 -4.60
C ALA A 26 -5.70 -3.23 -5.48
N ASP A 27 -5.90 -4.12 -6.46
CA ASP A 27 -4.88 -4.55 -7.43
C ASP A 27 -3.53 -5.00 -6.82
N TYR A 28 -3.55 -5.63 -5.64
CA TYR A 28 -2.37 -5.89 -4.82
C TYR A 28 -2.10 -7.38 -4.57
N ILE A 29 -2.76 -8.26 -5.28
CA ILE A 29 -2.55 -9.72 -5.24
C ILE A 29 -2.85 -10.34 -6.59
N ASP A 30 -2.10 -11.38 -6.96
CA ASP A 30 -2.46 -12.19 -8.13
C ASP A 30 -3.73 -13.00 -7.83
N MET A 31 -4.76 -12.80 -8.64
CA MET A 31 -6.04 -13.50 -8.51
C MET A 31 -5.91 -15.03 -8.61
N ASN A 32 -4.88 -15.54 -9.28
CA ASN A 32 -4.60 -16.97 -9.30
C ASN A 32 -4.25 -17.53 -7.92
N VAL A 33 -3.63 -16.72 -7.06
CA VAL A 33 -3.33 -17.09 -5.65
C VAL A 33 -4.64 -17.26 -4.89
N LEU A 34 -5.55 -16.29 -4.99
CA LEU A 34 -6.85 -16.34 -4.32
C LEU A 34 -7.69 -17.51 -4.81
N ASN A 35 -7.76 -17.71 -6.13
CA ASN A 35 -8.55 -18.77 -6.75
C ASN A 35 -7.96 -20.16 -6.46
N GLY A 36 -6.65 -20.27 -6.33
CA GLY A 36 -5.95 -21.53 -6.05
C GLY A 36 -5.90 -21.91 -4.57
N PHE A 37 -6.07 -20.92 -3.67
CA PHE A 37 -5.91 -21.13 -2.24
C PHE A 37 -6.85 -22.21 -1.66
N PRO A 38 -8.15 -22.28 -1.99
CA PRO A 38 -9.05 -23.31 -1.44
C PRO A 38 -8.60 -24.73 -1.76
N ALA A 39 -8.14 -24.99 -3.00
CA ALA A 39 -7.66 -26.31 -3.39
C ALA A 39 -6.35 -26.66 -2.67
N TRP A 40 -5.40 -25.72 -2.61
CA TRP A 40 -4.14 -25.89 -1.88
C TRP A 40 -4.39 -26.13 -0.37
N TYR A 41 -5.29 -25.36 0.25
CA TYR A 41 -5.61 -25.52 1.67
C TYR A 41 -6.22 -26.89 1.96
N TYR A 42 -7.13 -27.37 1.09
CA TYR A 42 -7.70 -28.72 1.20
C TYR A 42 -6.63 -29.81 1.08
N GLU A 43 -5.68 -29.68 0.19
CA GLU A 43 -4.55 -30.63 0.05
C GLU A 43 -3.67 -30.67 1.32
N GLN A 44 -3.49 -29.55 2.00
CA GLN A 44 -2.67 -29.48 3.20
C GLN A 44 -3.39 -29.95 4.47
N THR A 45 -4.68 -29.67 4.58
CA THR A 45 -5.44 -29.84 5.84
C THR A 45 -6.57 -30.84 5.77
N GLY A 46 -7.11 -31.12 4.59
CA GLY A 46 -8.34 -31.90 4.38
C GLY A 46 -9.61 -31.11 4.67
N GLU A 47 -9.51 -29.81 5.03
CA GLU A 47 -10.63 -28.92 5.30
C GLU A 47 -10.95 -28.06 4.07
N GLN A 48 -12.24 -27.83 3.80
CA GLN A 48 -12.68 -26.92 2.74
C GLN A 48 -12.73 -25.49 3.27
N VAL A 49 -12.33 -24.53 2.43
CA VAL A 49 -12.42 -23.10 2.73
C VAL A 49 -12.92 -22.34 1.51
N GLU A 50 -13.70 -21.30 1.75
CA GLU A 50 -14.03 -20.28 0.75
C GLU A 50 -13.29 -18.98 1.10
N VAL A 51 -12.78 -18.25 0.09
CA VAL A 51 -12.09 -16.97 0.30
C VAL A 51 -13.04 -15.83 -0.03
N LEU A 52 -13.34 -14.99 0.96
CA LEU A 52 -14.02 -13.73 0.78
C LEU A 52 -12.96 -12.62 0.75
N TYR A 53 -12.65 -12.11 -0.45
CA TYR A 53 -11.67 -11.07 -0.65
C TYR A 53 -12.34 -9.71 -0.79
N GLN A 54 -11.92 -8.74 0.03
CA GLN A 54 -12.37 -7.36 0.01
C GLN A 54 -11.17 -6.43 -0.08
N THR A 55 -11.38 -5.21 -0.59
CA THR A 55 -10.31 -4.24 -0.76
C THR A 55 -10.61 -2.93 -0.06
N PHE A 56 -9.55 -2.23 0.33
CA PHE A 56 -9.58 -0.86 0.85
C PHE A 56 -8.61 0.02 0.05
N ASP A 57 -8.87 1.32 0.09
CA ASP A 57 -8.05 2.30 -0.64
C ASP A 57 -7.09 3.06 0.27
N ILE A 58 -7.43 3.20 1.56
CA ILE A 58 -6.64 3.95 2.55
C ILE A 58 -6.57 3.18 3.87
N ASN A 59 -5.38 3.16 4.46
CA ASN A 59 -5.10 2.52 5.76
C ASN A 59 -6.03 2.98 6.89
N GLU A 60 -6.36 4.26 6.96
CA GLU A 60 -7.18 4.84 8.03
C GLU A 60 -8.63 4.34 7.99
N SER A 61 -9.17 4.14 6.79
CA SER A 61 -10.51 3.55 6.60
C SER A 61 -10.52 2.10 7.07
N MET A 62 -9.56 1.29 6.63
CA MET A 62 -9.39 -0.09 7.07
C MET A 62 -9.24 -0.18 8.59
N LEU A 63 -8.40 0.67 9.20
CA LEU A 63 -8.20 0.68 10.65
C LEU A 63 -9.50 1.03 11.39
N THR A 64 -10.31 1.95 10.87
CA THR A 64 -11.59 2.33 11.47
C THR A 64 -12.56 1.16 11.49
N GLU A 65 -12.62 0.36 10.43
CA GLU A 65 -13.46 -0.84 10.38
C GLU A 65 -13.02 -1.89 11.42
N ILE A 66 -11.72 -2.06 11.63
CA ILE A 66 -11.21 -2.98 12.66
C ILE A 66 -11.41 -2.42 14.07
N GLU A 67 -11.01 -1.17 14.33
CA GLU A 67 -10.96 -0.60 15.68
C GLU A 67 -12.36 -0.25 16.21
N ILE A 68 -13.19 0.37 15.38
CA ILE A 68 -14.53 0.83 15.75
C ILE A 68 -15.61 -0.14 15.28
N GLY A 69 -15.53 -0.59 14.03
CA GLY A 69 -16.51 -1.52 13.44
C GLY A 69 -16.42 -2.93 14.02
N GLN A 70 -15.26 -3.31 14.57
CA GLN A 70 -14.97 -4.65 15.08
C GLN A 70 -15.25 -5.74 14.03
N GLU A 71 -14.96 -5.39 12.77
CA GLU A 71 -15.13 -6.32 11.65
C GLU A 71 -14.22 -7.55 11.82
N ASP A 72 -14.76 -8.71 11.49
CA ASP A 72 -14.14 -10.00 11.78
C ASP A 72 -13.29 -10.54 10.61
N TYR A 73 -12.52 -9.65 9.96
CA TYR A 73 -11.52 -10.08 8.98
C TYR A 73 -10.51 -11.04 9.62
N ASP A 74 -10.09 -12.06 8.85
CA ASP A 74 -9.11 -13.04 9.32
C ASP A 74 -7.68 -12.61 9.00
N VAL A 75 -7.50 -11.98 7.83
CA VAL A 75 -6.20 -11.49 7.37
C VAL A 75 -6.36 -10.10 6.77
N ILE A 76 -5.50 -9.19 7.18
CA ILE A 76 -5.41 -7.81 6.65
C ILE A 76 -3.98 -7.49 6.23
N CYS A 77 -3.80 -6.54 5.30
CA CYS A 77 -2.48 -6.14 4.81
C CYS A 77 -2.24 -4.62 4.97
N PRO A 78 -2.06 -4.11 6.18
CA PRO A 78 -1.76 -2.70 6.44
C PRO A 78 -0.30 -2.34 6.18
N SER A 79 -0.04 -1.03 6.05
CA SER A 79 1.31 -0.49 6.06
C SER A 79 1.92 -0.42 7.47
N GLU A 80 3.25 -0.32 7.54
CA GLU A 80 4.05 -0.40 8.75
C GLU A 80 3.56 0.49 9.90
N TYR A 81 3.22 1.75 9.64
CA TYR A 81 2.80 2.69 10.68
C TYR A 81 1.43 2.33 11.30
N ILE A 82 0.57 1.68 10.52
CA ILE A 82 -0.70 1.14 11.02
C ILE A 82 -0.45 -0.14 11.83
N ILE A 83 0.46 -1.00 11.38
CA ILE A 83 0.86 -2.19 12.14
C ILE A 83 1.35 -1.77 13.53
N GLU A 84 2.23 -0.76 13.62
CA GLU A 84 2.69 -0.22 14.90
C GLU A 84 1.54 0.31 15.77
N ARG A 85 0.63 1.09 15.16
CA ARG A 85 -0.54 1.61 15.88
C ARG A 85 -1.45 0.48 16.39
N MET A 86 -1.69 -0.53 15.56
CA MET A 86 -2.51 -1.69 15.93
C MET A 86 -1.86 -2.50 17.06
N LEU A 87 -0.54 -2.66 17.06
CA LEU A 87 0.20 -3.30 18.16
C LEU A 87 0.05 -2.55 19.47
N ARG A 88 0.24 -1.21 19.46
CA ARG A 88 0.06 -0.36 20.65
C ARG A 88 -1.36 -0.44 21.20
N ASN A 89 -2.36 -0.55 20.33
CA ASN A 89 -3.77 -0.66 20.69
C ASN A 89 -4.23 -2.11 20.94
N LYS A 90 -3.31 -3.09 20.86
CA LYS A 90 -3.59 -4.53 21.05
C LYS A 90 -4.68 -5.07 20.11
N LEU A 91 -4.66 -4.62 18.88
CA LEU A 91 -5.62 -4.99 17.83
C LEU A 91 -5.14 -6.15 16.93
N LEU A 92 -3.95 -6.72 17.20
CA LEU A 92 -3.40 -7.84 16.45
C LEU A 92 -3.22 -9.08 17.33
N GLN A 93 -3.35 -10.24 16.71
CA GLN A 93 -3.01 -11.54 17.29
C GLN A 93 -1.61 -11.98 16.81
N PRO A 94 -0.83 -12.68 17.64
CA PRO A 94 0.44 -13.25 17.22
C PRO A 94 0.23 -14.35 16.19
N ILE A 95 1.14 -14.44 15.22
CA ILE A 95 1.12 -15.46 14.19
C ILE A 95 1.57 -16.80 14.79
N ASN A 96 0.81 -17.86 14.53
CA ASN A 96 1.18 -19.19 14.92
C ASN A 96 2.37 -19.70 14.07
N LYS A 97 3.52 -19.89 14.70
CA LYS A 97 4.74 -20.39 14.04
C LYS A 97 4.84 -21.92 14.01
N ASN A 98 3.81 -22.63 14.41
CA ASN A 98 3.72 -24.08 14.23
C ASN A 98 3.09 -24.37 12.88
N PHE A 99 3.90 -24.50 11.86
CA PHE A 99 3.45 -24.63 10.47
C PHE A 99 2.88 -26.02 10.12
N GLY A 100 3.06 -27.03 10.98
CA GLY A 100 2.62 -28.39 10.67
C GLY A 100 3.19 -28.87 9.34
N ASN A 101 2.32 -29.14 8.37
CA ASN A 101 2.69 -29.53 7.02
C ASN A 101 2.78 -28.37 6.02
N THR A 102 2.46 -27.12 6.45
CA THR A 102 2.53 -25.96 5.57
C THR A 102 3.97 -25.44 5.48
N PRO A 103 4.34 -24.72 4.39
CA PRO A 103 5.66 -24.13 4.27
C PRO A 103 5.97 -23.13 5.38
N ASP A 104 7.19 -23.19 5.89
CA ASP A 104 7.70 -22.19 6.84
C ASP A 104 7.96 -20.85 6.11
N TYR A 105 7.01 -19.94 6.19
CA TYR A 105 7.09 -18.64 5.52
C TYR A 105 8.30 -17.80 5.97
N THR A 106 8.80 -18.01 7.18
CA THR A 106 9.96 -17.26 7.69
C THR A 106 11.22 -17.47 6.86
N LYS A 107 11.26 -18.55 6.08
CA LYS A 107 12.33 -18.85 5.13
C LYS A 107 12.08 -18.28 3.72
N LEU A 108 10.86 -17.81 3.45
CA LEU A 108 10.44 -17.33 2.14
C LEU A 108 10.37 -15.80 2.07
N VAL A 109 10.18 -15.13 3.22
CA VAL A 109 10.12 -13.66 3.30
C VAL A 109 11.52 -13.06 3.10
N SER A 110 11.58 -11.95 2.38
CA SER A 110 12.82 -11.20 2.15
C SER A 110 13.50 -10.87 3.49
N PRO A 111 14.81 -11.17 3.66
CA PRO A 111 15.55 -10.79 4.86
C PRO A 111 15.49 -9.28 5.13
N PHE A 112 15.42 -8.45 4.09
CA PHE A 112 15.27 -7.00 4.21
C PHE A 112 13.96 -6.62 4.90
N ALA A 113 12.83 -7.22 4.49
CA ALA A 113 11.54 -6.97 5.13
C ALA A 113 11.54 -7.45 6.60
N VAL A 114 12.09 -8.63 6.86
CA VAL A 114 12.22 -9.16 8.23
C VAL A 114 13.02 -8.21 9.12
N ASP A 115 14.18 -7.73 8.66
CA ASP A 115 15.02 -6.80 9.39
C ASP A 115 14.30 -5.48 9.71
N LYS A 116 13.57 -4.94 8.74
CA LYS A 116 12.77 -3.72 8.94
C LYS A 116 11.67 -3.91 9.97
N PHE A 117 10.91 -4.98 9.90
CA PHE A 117 9.86 -5.27 10.89
C PHE A 117 10.43 -5.56 12.29
N GLN A 118 11.65 -6.07 12.41
CA GLN A 118 12.31 -6.25 13.70
C GLN A 118 12.74 -4.93 14.37
N GLN A 119 13.00 -3.89 13.57
CA GLN A 119 13.41 -2.57 14.05
C GLN A 119 12.23 -1.66 14.42
N MET A 120 11.00 -2.05 14.07
CA MET A 120 9.79 -1.27 14.33
C MET A 120 9.31 -1.40 15.77
N ALA A 121 8.50 -0.42 16.22
CA ALA A 121 7.81 -0.39 17.50
C ALA A 121 8.72 -0.71 18.72
N PRO A 122 9.92 -0.11 18.84
CA PRO A 122 10.87 -0.44 19.91
C PRO A 122 10.36 -0.12 21.32
N ASP A 123 9.35 0.74 21.42
CA ASP A 123 8.71 1.15 22.67
C ASP A 123 7.68 0.15 23.21
N THR A 124 7.29 -0.85 22.42
CA THR A 124 6.25 -1.81 22.81
C THR A 124 6.77 -3.06 23.52
N ASN A 125 8.08 -3.29 23.54
CA ASN A 125 8.71 -4.58 23.91
C ASN A 125 8.17 -5.78 23.13
N THR A 126 7.61 -5.54 21.96
CA THR A 126 6.96 -6.53 21.12
C THR A 126 7.76 -6.66 19.82
N CYS A 127 8.12 -7.88 19.46
CA CYS A 127 8.71 -8.14 18.15
C CYS A 127 7.61 -8.07 17.08
N VAL A 128 7.66 -7.07 16.21
CA VAL A 128 6.65 -6.88 15.15
C VAL A 128 6.56 -8.11 14.25
N ALA A 129 7.70 -8.77 13.97
CA ALA A 129 7.75 -10.00 13.19
C ALA A 129 7.02 -11.21 13.81
N ASP A 130 6.56 -11.10 15.07
CA ASP A 130 5.68 -12.11 15.67
C ASP A 130 4.19 -11.89 15.30
N TYR A 131 3.85 -10.74 14.73
CA TYR A 131 2.48 -10.32 14.41
C TYR A 131 2.27 -10.02 12.93
N THR A 132 3.35 -9.95 12.14
CA THR A 132 3.25 -9.63 10.72
C THR A 132 4.18 -10.47 9.86
N VAL A 133 3.73 -10.75 8.64
CA VAL A 133 4.55 -11.31 7.56
C VAL A 133 4.76 -10.23 6.51
N GLY A 134 6.02 -9.82 6.27
CA GLY A 134 6.33 -8.84 5.23
C GLY A 134 5.82 -9.30 3.86
N TYR A 135 5.17 -8.40 3.16
CA TYR A 135 4.57 -8.66 1.85
C TYR A 135 5.22 -7.83 0.75
N MET A 136 4.96 -6.54 0.74
CA MET A 136 5.50 -5.64 -0.26
C MET A 136 6.18 -4.43 0.39
N TRP A 137 6.99 -3.71 -0.38
CA TRP A 137 7.56 -2.44 0.00
C TRP A 137 7.75 -1.57 -1.23
N GLY A 138 7.79 -0.27 -1.05
CA GLY A 138 8.02 0.65 -2.14
C GLY A 138 8.32 2.07 -1.68
N THR A 139 8.26 2.98 -2.65
CA THR A 139 8.51 4.41 -2.48
C THR A 139 7.41 5.22 -3.13
N THR A 140 7.28 6.49 -2.75
CA THR A 140 6.45 7.45 -3.45
C THR A 140 7.35 8.35 -4.31
N GLY A 141 7.04 8.48 -5.58
CA GLY A 141 7.88 9.24 -6.52
C GLY A 141 7.10 9.79 -7.69
N ILE A 142 7.82 10.31 -8.68
CA ILE A 142 7.23 10.95 -9.84
C ILE A 142 7.21 9.97 -11.02
N LEU A 143 6.00 9.61 -11.46
CA LEU A 143 5.72 8.97 -12.73
C LEU A 143 5.46 10.05 -13.77
N TYR A 144 6.12 10.00 -14.93
CA TYR A 144 5.99 11.02 -15.94
C TYR A 144 6.01 10.47 -17.37
N ASN A 145 5.34 11.20 -18.28
CA ASN A 145 5.34 10.89 -19.71
C ASN A 145 6.58 11.51 -20.36
N THR A 146 7.49 10.67 -20.86
CA THR A 146 8.80 11.11 -21.40
C THR A 146 8.68 11.91 -22.70
N ALA A 147 7.57 11.78 -23.43
CA ALA A 147 7.31 12.56 -24.64
C ALA A 147 6.85 14.00 -24.34
N LEU A 148 6.35 14.26 -23.12
CA LEU A 148 5.74 15.53 -22.72
C LEU A 148 6.56 16.29 -21.70
N VAL A 149 7.40 15.60 -20.91
CA VAL A 149 8.14 16.15 -19.79
C VAL A 149 9.61 15.76 -19.89
N ASN A 150 10.50 16.75 -19.75
CA ASN A 150 11.93 16.49 -19.63
C ASN A 150 12.26 16.20 -18.15
N LYS A 151 12.92 15.09 -17.88
CA LYS A 151 13.33 14.65 -16.53
C LYS A 151 14.10 15.70 -15.75
N GLU A 152 14.98 16.46 -16.43
CA GLU A 152 15.79 17.49 -15.78
C GLU A 152 14.96 18.59 -15.12
N GLU A 153 13.74 18.84 -15.61
CA GLU A 153 12.85 19.86 -15.06
C GLU A 153 12.15 19.42 -13.77
N ILE A 154 12.10 18.11 -13.51
CA ILE A 154 11.37 17.50 -12.40
C ILE A 154 12.25 16.64 -11.47
N LEU A 155 13.58 16.70 -11.61
CA LEU A 155 14.49 15.98 -10.70
C LEU A 155 14.30 16.34 -9.23
N SER A 156 13.90 17.58 -8.96
CA SER A 156 13.44 18.05 -7.66
C SER A 156 11.91 18.05 -7.63
N LEU A 157 11.33 17.74 -6.50
CA LEU A 157 9.88 17.84 -6.29
C LEU A 157 9.38 19.27 -6.61
N GLY A 158 10.18 20.29 -6.35
CA GLY A 158 9.88 21.68 -6.70
C GLY A 158 9.65 21.93 -8.19
N GLY A 159 10.14 21.06 -9.06
CA GLY A 159 9.86 21.11 -10.49
C GLY A 159 8.38 21.00 -10.84
N LEU A 160 7.60 20.29 -10.00
CA LEU A 160 6.16 20.18 -10.17
C LEU A 160 5.41 21.51 -10.04
N GLN A 161 6.04 22.56 -9.46
CA GLN A 161 5.47 23.91 -9.32
C GLN A 161 5.63 24.74 -10.60
N ASN A 162 6.31 24.25 -11.64
CA ASN A 162 6.46 24.98 -12.89
C ASN A 162 5.09 25.19 -13.56
N GLU A 163 4.77 26.45 -13.90
CA GLU A 163 3.51 26.86 -14.51
C GLU A 163 3.18 26.11 -15.82
N LYS A 164 4.18 25.60 -16.54
CA LYS A 164 3.95 24.78 -17.75
C LYS A 164 3.15 23.51 -17.47
N PHE A 165 3.13 23.04 -16.22
CA PHE A 165 2.37 21.87 -15.77
C PHE A 165 0.96 22.21 -15.27
N ALA A 166 0.45 23.41 -15.52
CA ALA A 166 -0.88 23.83 -15.10
C ALA A 166 -1.95 22.81 -15.53
N GLY A 167 -2.66 22.22 -14.57
CA GLY A 167 -3.68 21.20 -14.79
C GLY A 167 -3.15 19.87 -15.38
N LYS A 168 -1.86 19.52 -15.12
CA LYS A 168 -1.21 18.35 -15.71
C LYS A 168 -0.65 17.36 -14.69
N VAL A 169 -0.75 17.65 -13.40
CA VAL A 169 -0.17 16.85 -12.31
C VAL A 169 -1.27 16.17 -11.54
N PHE A 170 -1.26 14.86 -11.46
CA PHE A 170 -2.03 14.12 -10.45
C PHE A 170 -1.23 13.99 -9.16
N MET A 171 -1.92 14.13 -8.05
CA MET A 171 -1.35 14.01 -6.70
C MET A 171 -2.06 12.88 -5.94
N LYS A 172 -1.33 12.13 -5.12
CA LYS A 172 -1.95 11.13 -4.25
C LYS A 172 -2.88 11.77 -3.22
N ASP A 173 -4.08 11.24 -3.04
CA ASP A 173 -5.00 11.58 -1.95
C ASP A 173 -4.73 10.67 -0.74
N ALA A 174 -3.48 10.66 -0.29
CA ALA A 174 -3.00 9.91 0.87
C ALA A 174 -2.06 10.81 1.68
N PHE A 175 -2.55 11.30 2.83
CA PHE A 175 -1.85 12.29 3.65
C PHE A 175 -0.41 11.88 3.97
N ARG A 176 -0.22 10.63 4.42
CA ARG A 176 1.10 10.15 4.84
C ARG A 176 2.14 10.24 3.73
N ASP A 177 1.77 9.84 2.53
CA ASP A 177 2.69 9.83 1.37
C ASP A 177 3.00 11.24 0.89
N ILE A 178 1.97 12.07 0.72
CA ILE A 178 2.14 13.48 0.33
C ILE A 178 2.98 14.23 1.36
N TYR A 179 2.65 14.12 2.64
CA TYR A 179 3.41 14.75 3.71
C TYR A 179 4.88 14.33 3.65
N SER A 180 5.14 13.03 3.57
CA SER A 180 6.49 12.48 3.61
C SER A 180 7.39 13.00 2.48
N VAL A 181 6.88 13.07 1.25
CA VAL A 181 7.66 13.54 0.10
C VAL A 181 7.81 15.07 0.14
N VAL A 182 6.75 15.79 0.46
CA VAL A 182 6.74 17.26 0.46
C VAL A 182 7.56 17.83 1.63
N VAL A 183 7.52 17.23 2.83
CA VAL A 183 8.31 17.71 3.96
C VAL A 183 9.82 17.59 3.70
N LEU A 184 10.27 16.54 3.00
CA LEU A 184 11.67 16.40 2.61
C LEU A 184 12.10 17.52 1.66
N TYR A 185 11.25 17.92 0.73
CA TYR A 185 11.49 19.07 -0.13
C TYR A 185 11.48 20.39 0.66
N ALA A 186 10.48 20.58 1.53
CA ALA A 186 10.32 21.81 2.31
C ALA A 186 11.53 22.09 3.23
N TYR A 187 12.15 21.03 3.74
CA TYR A 187 13.33 21.10 4.63
C TYR A 187 14.64 20.72 3.94
N ARG A 188 14.73 20.73 2.60
CA ARG A 188 15.90 20.29 1.85
C ARG A 188 17.20 21.03 2.21
N GLU A 189 17.08 22.29 2.61
CA GLU A 189 18.25 23.11 2.98
C GLU A 189 18.75 22.75 4.39
N GLU A 190 17.83 22.55 5.34
CA GLU A 190 18.13 22.10 6.70
C GLU A 190 18.73 20.69 6.69
N ILE A 191 18.20 19.80 5.86
CA ILE A 191 18.76 18.45 5.64
C ILE A 191 20.20 18.57 5.09
N ALA A 192 20.42 19.43 4.09
CA ALA A 192 21.75 19.62 3.49
C ALA A 192 22.79 20.18 4.49
N ARG A 193 22.34 20.98 5.47
CA ARG A 193 23.18 21.48 6.56
C ARG A 193 23.33 20.51 7.74
N GLY A 194 22.63 19.37 7.73
CA GLY A 194 22.63 18.37 8.80
C GLY A 194 21.89 18.82 10.08
N GLU A 195 20.99 19.80 9.98
CA GLU A 195 20.22 20.33 11.11
C GLU A 195 19.05 19.43 11.49
N VAL A 196 18.53 18.64 10.54
CA VAL A 196 17.44 17.69 10.73
C VAL A 196 17.66 16.46 9.84
N SER A 197 17.28 15.28 10.32
CA SER A 197 17.34 14.05 9.53
C SER A 197 16.05 13.83 8.73
N ARG A 198 16.18 13.09 7.62
CA ARG A 198 15.00 12.67 6.83
C ARG A 198 14.04 11.83 7.65
N ASP A 199 14.56 10.86 8.40
CA ASP A 199 13.75 9.95 9.22
C ASP A 199 12.96 10.72 10.28
N GLU A 200 13.58 11.71 10.92
CA GLU A 200 12.89 12.56 11.89
C GLU A 200 11.75 13.36 11.26
N LEU A 201 11.96 13.92 10.07
CA LEU A 201 10.94 14.70 9.36
C LEU A 201 9.72 13.84 8.97
N VAL A 202 9.97 12.63 8.50
CA VAL A 202 8.91 11.71 8.07
C VAL A 202 8.18 11.10 9.28
N ALA A 203 8.90 10.78 10.36
CA ALA A 203 8.31 10.15 11.54
C ALA A 203 7.51 11.12 12.42
N ASN A 204 7.93 12.38 12.51
CA ASN A 204 7.34 13.35 13.45
C ASN A 204 6.56 14.44 12.70
N VAL A 205 5.26 14.37 12.76
CA VAL A 205 4.34 15.39 12.22
C VAL A 205 4.13 16.48 13.27
N THR A 206 4.42 17.74 12.91
CA THR A 206 4.18 18.92 13.76
C THR A 206 3.44 20.00 12.99
N ASP A 207 2.76 20.90 13.69
CA ASP A 207 2.02 22.01 13.06
C ASP A 207 2.93 22.89 12.17
N GLU A 208 4.17 23.14 12.59
CA GLU A 208 5.13 23.88 11.78
C GLU A 208 5.47 23.16 10.47
N ARG A 209 5.68 21.82 10.54
CA ARG A 209 5.98 21.01 9.36
C ARG A 209 4.77 20.92 8.43
N ILE A 210 3.57 20.77 9.00
CA ILE A 210 2.31 20.82 8.24
C ILE A 210 2.18 22.17 7.50
N ALA A 211 2.44 23.29 8.15
CA ALA A 211 2.34 24.59 7.53
C ALA A 211 3.28 24.76 6.31
N ARG A 212 4.51 24.24 6.37
CA ARG A 212 5.44 24.23 5.22
C ARG A 212 4.96 23.31 4.08
N VAL A 213 4.37 22.17 4.43
CA VAL A 213 3.76 21.25 3.44
C VAL A 213 2.55 21.92 2.77
N GLU A 214 1.70 22.58 3.53
CA GLU A 214 0.54 23.34 3.02
C GLU A 214 0.97 24.47 2.08
N GLU A 215 2.04 25.21 2.41
CA GLU A 215 2.61 26.24 1.53
C GLU A 215 2.99 25.66 0.16
N PHE A 216 3.71 24.53 0.14
CA PHE A 216 4.07 23.86 -1.11
C PHE A 216 2.83 23.47 -1.92
N LEU A 217 1.86 22.82 -1.30
CA LEU A 217 0.64 22.35 -1.97
C LEU A 217 -0.22 23.52 -2.47
N THR A 218 -0.27 24.62 -1.71
CA THR A 218 -0.95 25.85 -2.13
C THR A 218 -0.31 26.48 -3.37
N ASN A 219 1.02 26.49 -3.41
CA ASN A 219 1.77 27.05 -4.55
C ASN A 219 1.57 26.23 -5.83
N MET A 220 1.35 24.92 -5.73
CA MET A 220 1.12 24.09 -6.91
C MET A 220 -0.35 23.80 -7.24
N LYS A 221 -1.32 24.37 -6.50
CA LYS A 221 -2.75 24.09 -6.68
C LYS A 221 -3.24 24.24 -8.14
N ASN A 222 -2.70 25.18 -8.90
CA ASN A 222 -3.06 25.41 -10.31
C ASN A 222 -2.50 24.32 -11.24
N ASN A 223 -1.48 23.59 -10.80
CA ASN A 223 -0.85 22.51 -11.57
C ASN A 223 -1.58 21.18 -11.35
N VAL A 224 -2.31 21.04 -10.25
CA VAL A 224 -3.02 19.81 -9.90
C VAL A 224 -4.22 19.62 -10.84
N ALA A 225 -4.21 18.51 -11.59
CA ALA A 225 -5.32 18.04 -12.42
C ALA A 225 -6.37 17.30 -11.58
N GLY A 226 -5.94 16.65 -10.51
CA GLY A 226 -6.79 15.93 -9.58
C GLY A 226 -6.00 15.27 -8.47
N TRP A 227 -6.73 14.95 -7.39
CA TRP A 227 -6.26 14.12 -6.29
C TRP A 227 -6.77 12.70 -6.54
N GLU A 228 -5.93 11.70 -6.37
CA GLU A 228 -6.24 10.33 -6.71
C GLU A 228 -5.60 9.33 -5.74
N VAL A 229 -6.22 8.19 -5.60
CA VAL A 229 -5.65 7.05 -4.88
C VAL A 229 -5.21 5.97 -5.86
N ASP A 230 -6.06 5.64 -6.82
CA ASP A 230 -5.85 4.50 -7.73
C ASP A 230 -5.91 4.87 -9.23
N PHE A 231 -6.88 5.71 -9.65
CA PHE A 231 -7.14 5.97 -11.08
C PHE A 231 -6.04 6.74 -11.82
N GLY A 232 -5.11 7.39 -11.12
CA GLY A 232 -4.03 8.17 -11.73
C GLY A 232 -3.14 7.34 -12.64
N LYS A 233 -2.85 6.10 -12.27
CA LYS A 233 -2.08 5.15 -13.07
C LYS A 233 -2.73 4.91 -14.45
N GLU A 234 -4.06 4.76 -14.51
CA GLU A 234 -4.78 4.57 -15.76
C GLU A 234 -4.79 5.82 -16.64
N GLU A 235 -4.91 7.01 -16.08
CA GLU A 235 -4.85 8.26 -16.85
C GLU A 235 -3.47 8.51 -17.44
N MET A 236 -2.41 8.04 -16.77
CA MET A 236 -1.05 8.04 -17.29
C MET A 236 -0.91 7.07 -18.47
N THR A 237 -1.44 5.85 -18.39
CA THR A 237 -1.39 4.85 -19.49
C THR A 237 -2.12 5.34 -20.73
N LYS A 238 -3.21 6.11 -20.56
CA LYS A 238 -3.97 6.72 -21.66
C LYS A 238 -3.28 7.96 -22.26
N GLY A 239 -2.14 8.39 -21.73
CA GLY A 239 -1.41 9.59 -22.15
C GLY A 239 -2.13 10.91 -21.85
N LYS A 240 -3.15 10.92 -21.00
CA LYS A 240 -3.93 12.10 -20.65
C LYS A 240 -3.27 12.97 -19.58
N ALA A 241 -2.57 12.37 -18.65
CA ALA A 241 -1.78 13.04 -17.65
C ALA A 241 -0.32 13.13 -18.08
N TRP A 242 0.39 14.16 -17.58
CA TRP A 242 1.82 14.36 -17.85
C TRP A 242 2.69 13.86 -16.71
N LEU A 243 2.18 14.04 -15.49
CA LEU A 243 2.87 13.79 -14.23
C LEU A 243 1.90 13.19 -13.22
N ASN A 244 2.38 12.22 -12.43
CA ASN A 244 1.67 11.68 -11.29
C ASN A 244 2.64 11.46 -10.13
N LEU A 245 2.36 12.02 -8.96
CA LEU A 245 3.02 11.60 -7.74
C LEU A 245 2.41 10.26 -7.32
N SER A 246 3.14 9.17 -7.56
CA SER A 246 2.62 7.81 -7.56
C SER A 246 3.39 6.91 -6.61
N TRP A 247 2.76 5.82 -6.19
CA TRP A 247 3.45 4.69 -5.58
C TRP A 247 4.25 3.93 -6.63
N SER A 248 5.40 3.39 -6.23
CA SER A 248 6.30 2.70 -7.16
C SER A 248 5.67 1.45 -7.81
N GLY A 249 4.79 0.74 -7.11
CA GLY A 249 4.05 -0.41 -7.66
C GLY A 249 3.08 0.01 -8.76
N ASP A 250 2.23 1.03 -8.50
CA ASP A 250 1.31 1.61 -9.48
C ASP A 250 2.07 2.17 -10.69
N ALA A 251 3.20 2.81 -10.43
CA ALA A 251 4.04 3.35 -11.48
C ALA A 251 4.62 2.26 -12.38
N GLN A 252 5.07 1.14 -11.83
CA GLN A 252 5.58 0.01 -12.61
C GLN A 252 4.46 -0.61 -13.46
N TRP A 253 3.29 -0.84 -12.87
CA TRP A 253 2.12 -1.32 -13.62
C TRP A 253 1.78 -0.36 -14.77
N ALA A 254 1.71 0.95 -14.51
CA ALA A 254 1.41 1.95 -15.54
C ALA A 254 2.47 1.98 -16.66
N ILE A 255 3.75 1.80 -16.35
CA ILE A 255 4.84 1.73 -17.33
C ILE A 255 4.63 0.54 -18.27
N ASP A 256 4.32 -0.63 -17.72
CA ASP A 256 4.14 -1.86 -18.47
C ASP A 256 2.92 -1.77 -19.40
N GLU A 257 1.77 -1.34 -18.87
CA GLU A 257 0.53 -1.16 -19.66
C GLU A 257 0.66 -0.05 -20.74
N ALA A 258 1.32 1.07 -20.38
CA ALA A 258 1.53 2.17 -21.31
C ALA A 258 2.39 1.77 -22.52
N ALA A 259 3.38 0.92 -22.31
CA ALA A 259 4.26 0.44 -23.38
C ALA A 259 3.48 -0.32 -24.46
N GLU A 260 2.43 -1.07 -24.09
CA GLU A 260 1.60 -1.81 -25.02
C GLU A 260 0.79 -0.91 -25.98
N VAL A 261 0.50 0.32 -25.54
CA VAL A 261 -0.24 1.32 -26.35
C VAL A 261 0.66 2.42 -26.91
N GLY A 262 1.98 2.27 -26.79
CA GLY A 262 2.98 3.17 -27.36
C GLY A 262 3.18 4.48 -26.57
N VAL A 263 2.79 4.53 -25.30
CA VAL A 263 3.06 5.62 -24.36
C VAL A 263 4.28 5.26 -23.53
N ASN A 264 5.27 6.14 -23.51
CA ASN A 264 6.50 5.92 -22.76
C ASN A 264 6.45 6.67 -21.43
N LEU A 265 6.40 5.90 -20.35
CA LEU A 265 6.45 6.42 -18.99
C LEU A 265 7.75 6.02 -18.30
N GLU A 266 8.22 6.87 -17.39
CA GLU A 266 9.30 6.55 -16.46
C GLU A 266 8.92 7.00 -15.05
N TYR A 267 9.49 6.30 -14.06
CA TYR A 267 9.35 6.60 -12.64
C TYR A 267 10.72 6.89 -12.02
N PHE A 268 10.76 7.82 -11.08
CA PHE A 268 11.95 8.06 -10.24
C PHE A 268 11.57 8.71 -8.90
N VAL A 269 12.42 8.52 -7.92
CA VAL A 269 12.32 9.21 -6.62
C VAL A 269 12.99 10.60 -6.75
N PRO A 270 12.33 11.70 -6.31
CA PRO A 270 12.93 13.04 -6.33
C PRO A 270 14.26 13.08 -5.58
N LYS A 271 15.15 13.99 -5.97
CA LYS A 271 16.49 14.10 -5.35
C LYS A 271 16.48 14.39 -3.86
N GLU A 272 15.41 14.96 -3.34
CA GLU A 272 15.23 15.20 -1.91
C GLU A 272 14.98 13.90 -1.13
N GLY A 273 14.51 12.87 -1.80
CA GLY A 273 14.16 11.56 -1.23
C GLY A 273 12.67 11.30 -1.22
N SER A 274 12.29 10.21 -0.58
CA SER A 274 10.92 9.72 -0.42
C SER A 274 10.78 8.99 0.91
N ASN A 275 9.55 8.72 1.33
CA ASN A 275 9.26 7.67 2.27
C ASN A 275 9.55 6.29 1.63
N VAL A 276 9.82 5.34 2.49
CA VAL A 276 9.81 3.92 2.14
C VAL A 276 8.74 3.27 2.99
N TRP A 277 7.72 2.73 2.35
CA TRP A 277 6.64 2.04 3.03
C TRP A 277 6.83 0.53 2.94
N PHE A 278 6.30 -0.18 3.92
CA PHE A 278 6.30 -1.63 4.03
C PHE A 278 4.90 -2.10 4.40
N ASP A 279 4.36 -3.04 3.64
CA ASP A 279 3.09 -3.66 3.94
C ASP A 279 3.31 -5.09 4.44
N GLY A 280 2.47 -5.52 5.35
CA GLY A 280 2.56 -6.85 5.94
C GLY A 280 1.22 -7.45 6.28
N TRP A 281 1.13 -8.77 6.08
CA TRP A 281 -0.04 -9.54 6.47
C TRP A 281 -0.13 -9.68 7.98
N CYS A 282 -1.28 -9.36 8.54
CA CYS A 282 -1.56 -9.39 9.97
C CYS A 282 -2.88 -10.11 10.26
N ILE A 283 -3.01 -10.65 11.48
CA ILE A 283 -4.23 -11.27 11.98
C ILE A 283 -4.87 -10.29 12.98
N PRO A 284 -6.03 -9.68 12.67
CA PRO A 284 -6.73 -8.80 13.60
C PRO A 284 -7.24 -9.53 14.84
N ILE A 285 -7.48 -8.76 15.92
CA ILE A 285 -7.95 -9.32 17.18
C ILE A 285 -9.34 -9.98 17.06
N TYR A 286 -10.16 -9.53 16.11
CA TYR A 286 -11.53 -10.06 15.89
C TYR A 286 -11.58 -11.21 14.89
N ALA A 287 -10.47 -11.66 14.34
CA ALA A 287 -10.39 -12.79 13.42
C ALA A 287 -10.99 -14.05 14.03
N LYS A 288 -11.70 -14.83 13.20
CA LYS A 288 -12.35 -16.09 13.61
C LYS A 288 -11.54 -17.31 13.16
N ASN A 289 -10.87 -17.21 12.00
CA ASN A 289 -10.08 -18.30 11.42
C ASN A 289 -8.59 -17.93 11.49
N THR A 290 -7.92 -18.38 12.54
CA THR A 290 -6.53 -18.03 12.87
C THR A 290 -5.56 -19.22 12.78
N LYS A 291 -6.00 -20.33 12.15
CA LYS A 291 -5.20 -21.54 11.99
C LYS A 291 -4.31 -21.49 10.75
#